data_682c7b8240fce7892740e34894cf7e58
#
_entry.id   682c7b8240fce7892740e34894cf7e58
#
_cell.length_a   1.000
_cell.length_b   1.000
_cell.length_c   1.000
_cell.angle_alpha   90.00
_cell.angle_beta   90.00
_cell.angle_gamma   90.00
#
_symmetry.space_group_name_H-M   'P 1'
#
loop_
_entity.id
_entity.type
_entity.pdbx_description
1 polymer ?
#
loop_
_entity_poly.entity_id
_entity_poly.type
_entity_poly.pdbx_seq_one_letter_code
_entity_poly.pdbx_strand_id
1 'polypeptide(L)'
;MQQLRFNIAQALRTISSNLLRSVITILIITLGITALVGILTATDVMKVGVSSNFSSLGANSFQLTNEIIKTKKGKGGVSISSTEVKNISYEDAVTFRSGYTFPNSKVGISIVGNVVETIISKSIKTNPNVRVMGVDQNYMEISQTSLLAGRNISAYEEQNGSYVCILGYALAKKFFKKPEQAVNEIVSVGVQKVQVIGVAAEKGGSMMMDADNMVLLPLQTARAFYGGNSSYGISVLVSDIKYKKLASEEAEGLFRVIRKIPLGAENNFSVQENDAMVEQVLDIVGNIGIAAMAIAIVTLLGSIIGLMNIMLVSVVERTREIGISKALGARSSVIRQQFLMESILISLIGGLLGIIFSLLIGLALASSFKVGFVVPWAWIFLGVTICTIVGVVSGIYPALKASKLDPIIALRIE
;
A
#
# COMPACT_ATOMS: atom_id res chain seq x y z
N MET A 1 -32.37 28.73 -18.62
CA MET A 1 -31.19 28.19 -19.37
C MET A 1 -30.38 29.31 -20.03
N GLN A 2 -30.95 30.33 -20.67
CA GLN A 2 -30.21 31.44 -21.31
C GLN A 2 -29.36 32.26 -20.33
N GLN A 3 -29.89 32.60 -19.14
CA GLN A 3 -29.11 33.33 -18.10
C GLN A 3 -27.91 32.56 -17.61
N LEU A 4 -27.99 31.23 -17.47
CA LEU A 4 -26.87 30.38 -17.04
C LEU A 4 -25.72 30.36 -18.06
N ARG A 5 -26.06 30.23 -19.34
CA ARG A 5 -25.09 30.29 -20.45
C ARG A 5 -24.42 31.66 -20.53
N PHE A 6 -25.15 32.74 -20.33
CA PHE A 6 -24.61 34.09 -20.29
C PHE A 6 -23.67 34.30 -19.12
N ASN A 7 -24.01 33.87 -17.93
CA ASN A 7 -23.15 33.96 -16.74
C ASN A 7 -21.87 33.14 -16.89
N ILE A 8 -21.92 31.94 -17.49
CA ILE A 8 -20.73 31.13 -17.78
C ILE A 8 -19.81 31.82 -18.79
N ALA A 9 -20.38 32.34 -19.87
CA ALA A 9 -19.58 33.05 -20.90
C ALA A 9 -18.96 34.33 -20.33
N GLN A 10 -19.64 35.03 -19.44
CA GLN A 10 -19.11 36.22 -18.79
C GLN A 10 -18.03 35.86 -17.77
N ALA A 11 -18.18 34.79 -16.98
CA ALA A 11 -17.16 34.31 -16.06
C ALA A 11 -15.87 33.89 -16.80
N LEU A 12 -15.98 33.20 -17.93
CA LEU A 12 -14.83 32.84 -18.77
C LEU A 12 -14.08 34.06 -19.33
N ARG A 13 -14.82 35.11 -19.75
CA ARG A 13 -14.20 36.38 -20.17
C ARG A 13 -13.49 37.06 -19.02
N THR A 14 -14.01 37.04 -17.82
CA THR A 14 -13.38 37.62 -16.64
C THR A 14 -12.10 36.89 -16.26
N ILE A 15 -12.11 35.55 -16.36
CA ILE A 15 -10.89 34.74 -16.14
C ILE A 15 -9.80 35.12 -17.12
N SER A 16 -10.15 35.38 -18.39
CA SER A 16 -9.17 35.78 -19.44
C SER A 16 -8.68 37.22 -19.32
N SER A 17 -9.42 38.14 -18.72
CA SER A 17 -9.02 39.53 -18.55
C SER A 17 -7.95 39.74 -17.47
N ASN A 18 -7.87 38.88 -16.47
CA ASN A 18 -6.93 38.92 -15.34
C ASN A 18 -6.18 37.58 -15.19
N LEU A 19 -5.46 37.16 -16.25
CA LEU A 19 -4.84 35.85 -16.37
C LEU A 19 -3.94 35.47 -15.18
N LEU A 20 -3.04 36.36 -14.76
CA LEU A 20 -2.10 36.04 -13.66
C LEU A 20 -2.82 35.67 -12.37
N ARG A 21 -3.85 36.44 -12.00
CA ARG A 21 -4.64 36.21 -10.78
C ARG A 21 -5.45 34.93 -10.87
N SER A 22 -6.11 34.73 -12.01
CA SER A 22 -6.92 33.52 -12.25
C SER A 22 -6.07 32.27 -12.23
N VAL A 23 -4.87 32.29 -12.85
CA VAL A 23 -3.94 31.15 -12.84
C VAL A 23 -3.45 30.84 -11.44
N ILE A 24 -3.04 31.84 -10.65
CA ILE A 24 -2.60 31.63 -9.27
C ILE A 24 -3.74 30.99 -8.43
N THR A 25 -4.96 31.49 -8.60
CA THR A 25 -6.13 30.95 -7.86
C THR A 25 -6.42 29.51 -8.26
N ILE A 26 -6.43 29.22 -9.55
CA ILE A 26 -6.63 27.86 -10.08
C ILE A 26 -5.53 26.94 -9.55
N LEU A 27 -4.26 27.39 -9.57
CA LEU A 27 -3.15 26.59 -9.04
C LEU A 27 -3.29 26.25 -7.55
N ILE A 28 -3.69 27.23 -6.72
CA ILE A 28 -3.89 27.00 -5.28
C ILE A 28 -4.98 25.94 -5.05
N ILE A 29 -6.10 26.04 -5.76
CA ILE A 29 -7.20 25.07 -5.66
C ILE A 29 -6.76 23.71 -6.22
N THR A 30 -6.06 23.71 -7.37
CA THR A 30 -5.49 22.49 -7.97
C THR A 30 -4.61 21.76 -6.99
N LEU A 31 -3.67 22.43 -6.32
CA LEU A 31 -2.78 21.85 -5.32
C LEU A 31 -3.58 21.28 -4.12
N GLY A 32 -4.58 22.02 -3.63
CA GLY A 32 -5.42 21.57 -2.52
C GLY A 32 -6.20 20.29 -2.84
N ILE A 33 -6.81 20.24 -4.02
CA ILE A 33 -7.57 19.05 -4.47
C ILE A 33 -6.65 17.91 -4.86
N THR A 34 -5.52 18.19 -5.51
CA THR A 34 -4.50 17.16 -5.80
C THR A 34 -4.01 16.51 -4.52
N ALA A 35 -3.74 17.29 -3.47
CA ALA A 35 -3.35 16.76 -2.18
C ALA A 35 -4.45 15.87 -1.59
N LEU A 36 -5.69 16.34 -1.52
CA LEU A 36 -6.79 15.60 -0.92
C LEU A 36 -7.09 14.30 -1.68
N VAL A 37 -7.46 14.42 -2.97
CA VAL A 37 -7.86 13.25 -3.78
C VAL A 37 -6.67 12.36 -4.06
N GLY A 38 -5.47 12.94 -4.25
CA GLY A 38 -4.24 12.19 -4.49
C GLY A 38 -3.84 11.30 -3.31
N ILE A 39 -3.93 11.80 -2.09
CA ILE A 39 -3.63 11.02 -0.88
C ILE A 39 -4.66 9.90 -0.69
N LEU A 40 -5.95 10.18 -0.86
CA LEU A 40 -6.99 9.15 -0.75
C LEU A 40 -6.81 8.06 -1.81
N THR A 41 -6.53 8.45 -3.05
CA THR A 41 -6.22 7.50 -4.14
C THR A 41 -4.94 6.71 -3.84
N ALA A 42 -3.88 7.36 -3.36
CA ALA A 42 -2.64 6.70 -2.98
C ALA A 42 -2.85 5.69 -1.86
N THR A 43 -3.63 6.03 -0.85
CA THR A 43 -3.97 5.13 0.26
C THR A 43 -4.73 3.89 -0.23
N ASP A 44 -5.68 4.06 -1.15
CA ASP A 44 -6.41 2.92 -1.72
C ASP A 44 -5.52 2.03 -2.59
N VAL A 45 -4.67 2.61 -3.43
CA VAL A 45 -3.67 1.86 -4.21
C VAL A 45 -2.72 1.09 -3.29
N MET A 46 -2.24 1.71 -2.21
CA MET A 46 -1.40 1.04 -1.21
C MET A 46 -2.13 -0.11 -0.52
N LYS A 47 -3.40 0.07 -0.12
CA LYS A 47 -4.22 -1.00 0.48
C LYS A 47 -4.38 -2.18 -0.46
N VAL A 48 -4.71 -1.93 -1.72
CA VAL A 48 -4.84 -2.98 -2.74
C VAL A 48 -3.48 -3.64 -3.00
N GLY A 49 -2.41 -2.87 -3.09
CA GLY A 49 -1.04 -3.36 -3.29
C GLY A 49 -0.58 -4.26 -2.15
N VAL A 50 -0.79 -3.83 -0.91
CA VAL A 50 -0.49 -4.64 0.28
C VAL A 50 -1.34 -5.91 0.27
N SER A 51 -2.67 -5.79 0.14
CA SER A 51 -3.57 -6.94 0.16
C SER A 51 -3.25 -7.96 -0.96
N SER A 52 -2.97 -7.53 -2.20
CA SER A 52 -2.67 -8.43 -3.32
C SER A 52 -1.32 -9.14 -3.14
N ASN A 53 -0.29 -8.42 -2.70
CA ASN A 53 1.03 -9.01 -2.45
C ASN A 53 1.02 -9.99 -1.28
N PHE A 54 0.24 -9.74 -0.24
CA PHE A 54 0.10 -10.65 0.89
C PHE A 54 -0.88 -11.80 0.63
N SER A 55 -1.89 -11.63 -0.22
CA SER A 55 -2.75 -12.75 -0.66
C SER A 55 -1.95 -13.83 -1.39
N SER A 56 -0.89 -13.44 -2.11
CA SER A 56 0.04 -14.38 -2.76
C SER A 56 0.99 -15.08 -1.77
N LEU A 57 1.02 -14.68 -0.50
CA LEU A 57 1.83 -15.30 0.57
C LEU A 57 1.06 -16.35 1.39
N GLY A 58 -0.12 -16.76 0.93
CA GLY A 58 -0.92 -17.79 1.59
C GLY A 58 -1.89 -17.23 2.63
N ALA A 59 -2.91 -16.50 2.17
CA ALA A 59 -3.96 -15.94 3.04
C ALA A 59 -4.63 -17.00 3.95
N ASN A 60 -4.63 -18.27 3.52
CA ASN A 60 -5.20 -19.39 4.28
C ASN A 60 -4.17 -20.10 5.16
N SER A 61 -2.99 -19.53 5.36
CA SER A 61 -1.94 -20.14 6.17
C SER A 61 -1.63 -19.32 7.42
N PHE A 62 -1.12 -20.01 8.44
CA PHE A 62 -0.53 -19.42 9.62
C PHE A 62 0.79 -20.10 9.95
N GLN A 63 1.61 -19.46 10.74
CA GLN A 63 2.93 -19.97 11.10
C GLN A 63 3.11 -20.00 12.63
N LEU A 64 3.71 -21.07 13.11
CA LEU A 64 4.25 -21.11 14.46
C LEU A 64 5.74 -20.78 14.38
N THR A 65 6.13 -19.72 15.08
CA THR A 65 7.50 -19.21 15.12
C THR A 65 7.96 -19.01 16.54
N ASN A 66 9.27 -18.86 16.72
CA ASN A 66 9.84 -18.56 18.02
C ASN A 66 9.78 -17.07 18.38
N GLU A 67 9.35 -16.20 17.49
CA GLU A 67 9.26 -14.76 17.76
C GLU A 67 8.01 -14.42 18.57
N ILE A 68 8.22 -13.92 19.79
CA ILE A 68 7.14 -13.35 20.59
C ILE A 68 7.27 -11.83 20.53
N ILE A 69 6.51 -11.20 19.64
CA ILE A 69 6.45 -9.72 19.57
C ILE A 69 5.43 -9.25 20.60
N LYS A 70 5.88 -8.91 21.81
CA LYS A 70 5.03 -8.23 22.79
C LYS A 70 5.12 -6.73 22.63
N THR A 71 4.10 -6.14 22.04
CA THR A 71 3.92 -4.67 22.00
C THR A 71 3.25 -4.21 23.29
N LYS A 72 4.00 -3.72 24.27
CA LYS A 72 3.42 -2.98 25.40
C LYS A 72 3.25 -1.52 24.99
N LYS A 73 2.00 -1.05 24.85
CA LYS A 73 1.68 0.38 24.80
C LYS A 73 1.93 0.99 26.18
N GLY A 74 3.12 1.55 26.41
CA GLY A 74 3.42 2.39 27.56
C GLY A 74 3.23 3.87 27.22
N LYS A 75 2.96 4.70 28.24
CA LYS A 75 2.85 6.18 28.13
C LYS A 75 4.18 6.84 27.72
N GLY A 76 4.65 6.62 26.52
CA GLY A 76 5.91 7.22 26.06
C GLY A 76 6.63 6.50 24.95
N GLY A 77 6.08 5.46 24.36
CA GLY A 77 6.71 4.76 23.23
C GLY A 77 6.42 3.26 23.19
N VAL A 78 6.63 2.67 22.04
CA VAL A 78 6.54 1.22 21.84
C VAL A 78 7.82 0.60 22.38
N SER A 79 7.78 -0.08 23.52
CA SER A 79 8.89 -0.89 23.99
C SER A 79 8.69 -2.35 23.56
N ILE A 80 9.61 -2.86 22.78
CA ILE A 80 9.66 -4.27 22.40
C ILE A 80 10.35 -5.02 23.56
N SER A 81 9.59 -5.80 24.33
CA SER A 81 10.15 -6.67 25.36
C SER A 81 10.33 -8.05 24.75
N SER A 82 11.58 -8.49 24.57
CA SER A 82 11.89 -9.88 24.25
C SER A 82 11.86 -10.72 25.52
N THR A 83 10.86 -11.57 25.63
CA THR A 83 10.89 -12.68 26.60
C THR A 83 11.89 -13.71 26.07
N GLU A 84 12.58 -14.45 26.97
CA GLU A 84 13.51 -15.52 26.57
C GLU A 84 12.83 -16.48 25.59
N VAL A 85 13.26 -16.43 24.33
CA VAL A 85 12.59 -17.13 23.22
C VAL A 85 13.32 -18.44 23.01
N LYS A 86 12.66 -19.54 23.33
CA LYS A 86 13.22 -20.87 23.09
C LYS A 86 13.03 -21.25 21.61
N ASN A 87 14.11 -21.53 20.90
CA ASN A 87 14.07 -21.98 19.51
C ASN A 87 13.15 -23.20 19.34
N ILE A 88 12.42 -23.25 18.25
CA ILE A 88 11.65 -24.44 17.86
C ILE A 88 12.66 -25.45 17.33
N SER A 89 12.76 -26.62 17.99
CA SER A 89 13.64 -27.69 17.56
C SER A 89 13.08 -28.42 16.34
N TYR A 90 13.94 -29.15 15.64
CA TYR A 90 13.51 -30.04 14.56
C TYR A 90 12.54 -31.12 15.06
N GLU A 91 12.80 -31.66 16.24
CA GLU A 91 11.96 -32.71 16.86
C GLU A 91 10.57 -32.18 17.21
N ASP A 92 10.48 -30.95 17.77
CA ASP A 92 9.19 -30.30 18.05
C ASP A 92 8.39 -30.14 16.74
N ALA A 93 9.04 -29.69 15.66
CA ALA A 93 8.40 -29.46 14.38
C ALA A 93 7.90 -30.75 13.71
N VAL A 94 8.72 -31.82 13.76
CA VAL A 94 8.33 -33.14 13.22
C VAL A 94 7.21 -33.77 14.05
N THR A 95 7.29 -33.68 15.38
CA THR A 95 6.24 -34.15 16.29
C THR A 95 4.93 -33.43 16.03
N PHE A 96 5.00 -32.11 15.81
CA PHE A 96 3.81 -31.33 15.43
C PHE A 96 3.24 -31.81 14.09
N ARG A 97 4.06 -31.94 13.04
CA ARG A 97 3.61 -32.41 11.72
C ARG A 97 2.92 -33.77 11.78
N SER A 98 3.40 -34.67 12.62
CA SER A 98 2.80 -36.01 12.77
C SER A 98 1.56 -36.02 13.65
N GLY A 99 1.44 -35.11 14.62
CA GLY A 99 0.33 -35.06 15.58
C GLY A 99 -0.81 -34.12 15.17
N TYR A 100 -0.59 -33.20 14.22
CA TYR A 100 -1.61 -32.25 13.79
C TYR A 100 -2.51 -32.88 12.71
N THR A 101 -3.78 -33.06 13.04
CA THR A 101 -4.75 -33.83 12.21
C THR A 101 -5.96 -33.02 11.79
N PHE A 102 -5.85 -31.68 11.79
CA PHE A 102 -6.95 -30.82 11.36
C PHE A 102 -7.40 -31.15 9.94
N PRO A 103 -8.72 -31.31 9.68
CA PRO A 103 -9.23 -31.72 8.36
C PRO A 103 -8.80 -30.76 7.24
N ASN A 104 -8.39 -31.31 6.11
CA ASN A 104 -7.99 -30.55 4.91
C ASN A 104 -6.90 -29.51 5.19
N SER A 105 -5.98 -29.79 6.10
CA SER A 105 -4.81 -28.97 6.35
C SER A 105 -3.54 -29.64 5.85
N LYS A 106 -2.54 -28.81 5.51
CA LYS A 106 -1.17 -29.26 5.15
C LYS A 106 -0.18 -28.55 6.05
N VAL A 107 0.71 -29.34 6.65
CA VAL A 107 1.79 -28.83 7.50
C VAL A 107 3.10 -28.83 6.73
N GLY A 108 3.82 -27.74 6.76
CA GLY A 108 5.16 -27.60 6.21
C GLY A 108 6.16 -27.15 7.27
N ILE A 109 7.39 -27.59 7.15
CA ILE A 109 8.50 -27.22 8.01
C ILE A 109 9.54 -26.48 7.20
N SER A 110 10.02 -25.36 7.74
CA SER A 110 11.07 -24.59 7.12
C SER A 110 12.12 -24.16 8.15
N ILE A 111 13.32 -23.89 7.67
CA ILE A 111 14.42 -23.32 8.46
C ILE A 111 15.04 -22.18 7.66
N VAL A 112 15.31 -21.07 8.31
CA VAL A 112 16.12 -19.99 7.72
C VAL A 112 17.58 -20.36 7.93
N GLY A 113 18.27 -20.72 6.85
CA GLY A 113 19.69 -21.08 6.89
C GLY A 113 20.56 -19.84 7.03
N ASN A 114 20.54 -18.97 6.04
CA ASN A 114 21.28 -17.71 6.04
C ASN A 114 20.50 -16.64 5.28
N VAL A 115 20.55 -15.39 5.73
CA VAL A 115 19.92 -14.24 5.04
C VAL A 115 20.93 -13.40 4.27
N VAL A 116 22.22 -13.72 4.38
CA VAL A 116 23.36 -12.96 3.81
C VAL A 116 24.30 -13.94 3.13
N GLU A 117 23.79 -14.74 2.17
CA GLU A 117 24.61 -15.73 1.47
C GLU A 117 25.01 -15.24 0.08
N THR A 118 26.14 -15.76 -0.40
CA THR A 118 26.64 -15.52 -1.74
C THR A 118 26.44 -16.76 -2.60
N ILE A 119 25.81 -16.58 -3.75
CA ILE A 119 25.63 -17.64 -4.73
C ILE A 119 26.56 -17.43 -5.91
N ILE A 120 27.20 -18.48 -6.36
CA ILE A 120 28.12 -18.47 -7.50
C ILE A 120 27.63 -19.45 -8.55
N SER A 121 27.48 -18.97 -9.78
CA SER A 121 27.20 -19.80 -10.95
C SER A 121 28.20 -19.47 -12.06
N LYS A 122 28.95 -20.46 -12.52
CA LYS A 122 30.03 -20.28 -13.51
C LYS A 122 31.01 -19.20 -13.01
N SER A 123 31.06 -18.05 -13.69
CA SER A 123 31.95 -16.93 -13.31
C SER A 123 31.20 -15.76 -12.64
N ILE A 124 29.88 -15.88 -12.44
CA ILE A 124 29.05 -14.81 -11.90
C ILE A 124 28.84 -15.08 -10.41
N LYS A 125 29.08 -14.03 -9.61
CA LYS A 125 28.88 -14.01 -8.17
C LYS A 125 27.78 -13.02 -7.80
N THR A 126 26.89 -13.36 -6.84
CA THR A 126 25.91 -12.43 -6.29
C THR A 126 26.54 -11.56 -5.19
N ASN A 127 25.85 -10.46 -4.87
CA ASN A 127 26.09 -9.77 -3.61
C ASN A 127 25.69 -10.69 -2.43
N PRO A 128 26.25 -10.50 -1.23
CA PRO A 128 25.89 -11.28 -0.06
C PRO A 128 24.53 -10.83 0.50
N ASN A 129 23.46 -10.99 -0.25
CA ASN A 129 22.10 -10.59 0.11
C ASN A 129 21.07 -11.66 -0.30
N VAL A 130 21.54 -12.88 -0.56
CA VAL A 130 20.65 -13.98 -0.95
C VAL A 130 20.18 -14.71 0.30
N ARG A 131 18.87 -14.91 0.41
CA ARG A 131 18.28 -15.72 1.48
C ARG A 131 18.33 -17.19 1.12
N VAL A 132 18.89 -18.01 2.00
CA VAL A 132 18.88 -19.47 1.88
C VAL A 132 17.92 -20.03 2.90
N MET A 133 16.97 -20.85 2.43
CA MET A 133 15.96 -21.49 3.28
C MET A 133 16.00 -23.01 3.04
N GLY A 134 15.86 -23.76 4.11
CA GLY A 134 15.55 -25.17 4.04
C GLY A 134 14.03 -25.37 4.12
N VAL A 135 13.49 -26.16 3.22
CA VAL A 135 12.04 -26.34 3.09
C VAL A 135 11.68 -27.81 2.84
N ASP A 136 10.50 -28.19 3.27
CA ASP A 136 9.93 -29.47 2.94
C ASP A 136 9.17 -29.46 1.60
N GLN A 137 8.66 -30.60 1.18
CA GLN A 137 7.91 -30.76 -0.08
C GLN A 137 6.63 -29.92 -0.13
N ASN A 138 6.02 -29.58 1.02
CA ASN A 138 4.75 -28.86 1.11
C ASN A 138 4.93 -27.33 1.04
N TYR A 139 6.15 -26.84 1.21
CA TYR A 139 6.42 -25.41 1.29
C TYR A 139 5.92 -24.61 0.10
N MET A 140 6.15 -25.11 -1.13
CA MET A 140 5.75 -24.41 -2.35
C MET A 140 4.23 -24.21 -2.41
N GLU A 141 3.46 -25.21 -1.98
CA GLU A 141 2.01 -25.13 -1.96
C GLU A 141 1.52 -24.20 -0.83
N ILE A 142 2.09 -24.32 0.37
CA ILE A 142 1.74 -23.49 1.52
C ILE A 142 2.08 -22.02 1.27
N SER A 143 3.23 -21.75 0.67
CA SER A 143 3.66 -20.40 0.29
C SER A 143 3.04 -19.89 -1.00
N GLN A 144 2.16 -20.70 -1.65
CA GLN A 144 1.53 -20.40 -2.93
C GLN A 144 2.56 -19.97 -4.02
N THR A 145 3.74 -20.56 -3.98
CA THR A 145 4.81 -20.29 -4.94
C THR A 145 4.68 -21.25 -6.11
N SER A 146 4.42 -20.74 -7.31
CA SER A 146 4.43 -21.52 -8.54
C SER A 146 5.86 -21.67 -9.07
N LEU A 147 6.09 -22.70 -9.89
CA LEU A 147 7.33 -22.90 -10.61
C LEU A 147 7.22 -22.32 -12.02
N LEU A 148 8.25 -21.60 -12.46
CA LEU A 148 8.41 -21.17 -13.84
C LEU A 148 8.90 -22.33 -14.71
N ALA A 149 9.85 -23.12 -14.19
CA ALA A 149 10.44 -24.26 -14.88
C ALA A 149 10.95 -25.30 -13.88
N GLY A 150 11.09 -26.55 -14.34
CA GLY A 150 11.58 -27.64 -13.51
C GLY A 150 10.51 -28.27 -12.63
N ARG A 151 10.90 -28.76 -11.45
CA ARG A 151 10.04 -29.48 -10.52
C ARG A 151 10.30 -29.09 -9.06
N ASN A 152 9.35 -29.44 -8.18
CA ASN A 152 9.48 -29.26 -6.74
C ASN A 152 10.43 -30.31 -6.11
N ILE A 153 10.86 -30.04 -4.89
CA ILE A 153 11.58 -30.97 -4.03
C ILE A 153 10.66 -32.16 -3.72
N SER A 154 11.14 -33.36 -3.93
CA SER A 154 10.42 -34.58 -3.63
C SER A 154 10.63 -35.02 -2.19
N ALA A 155 9.71 -35.84 -1.65
CA ALA A 155 9.85 -36.44 -0.31
C ALA A 155 11.17 -37.22 -0.14
N TYR A 156 11.59 -37.90 -1.19
CA TYR A 156 12.84 -38.64 -1.19
C TYR A 156 14.05 -37.72 -1.05
N GLU A 157 14.10 -36.61 -1.79
CA GLU A 157 15.18 -35.61 -1.73
C GLU A 157 15.22 -34.87 -0.40
N GLU A 158 14.02 -34.59 0.17
CA GLU A 158 13.89 -34.02 1.52
C GLU A 158 14.51 -34.97 2.59
N GLN A 159 14.09 -36.23 2.59
CA GLN A 159 14.50 -37.20 3.60
C GLN A 159 15.98 -37.56 3.51
N ASN A 160 16.51 -37.69 2.29
CA ASN A 160 17.90 -38.11 2.07
C ASN A 160 18.91 -36.92 2.06
N GLY A 161 18.43 -35.68 2.18
CA GLY A 161 19.31 -34.52 2.16
C GLY A 161 20.04 -34.35 0.84
N SER A 162 19.34 -34.53 -0.28
CA SER A 162 19.93 -34.40 -1.61
C SER A 162 20.46 -32.99 -1.87
N TYR A 163 21.59 -32.89 -2.57
CA TYR A 163 22.22 -31.61 -2.92
C TYR A 163 21.55 -30.97 -4.15
N VAL A 164 20.29 -30.63 -4.00
CA VAL A 164 19.45 -29.96 -5.01
C VAL A 164 18.89 -28.66 -4.48
N CYS A 165 18.50 -27.76 -5.38
CA CYS A 165 17.88 -26.49 -4.99
C CYS A 165 16.84 -26.00 -6.00
N ILE A 166 15.96 -25.13 -5.52
CA ILE A 166 15.09 -24.27 -6.34
C ILE A 166 15.61 -22.85 -6.24
N LEU A 167 15.85 -22.20 -7.39
CA LEU A 167 16.28 -20.81 -7.43
C LEU A 167 15.08 -19.87 -7.50
N GLY A 168 15.15 -18.75 -6.82
CA GLY A 168 14.23 -17.64 -7.03
C GLY A 168 14.43 -16.99 -8.41
N TYR A 169 13.38 -16.37 -8.92
CA TYR A 169 13.37 -15.78 -10.27
C TYR A 169 14.50 -14.77 -10.51
N ALA A 170 14.74 -13.87 -9.58
CA ALA A 170 15.77 -12.83 -9.70
C ALA A 170 17.18 -13.43 -9.84
N LEU A 171 17.47 -14.49 -9.09
CA LEU A 171 18.76 -15.20 -9.18
C LEU A 171 18.92 -15.91 -10.52
N ALA A 172 17.88 -16.64 -10.95
CA ALA A 172 17.91 -17.33 -12.24
C ALA A 172 18.11 -16.34 -13.39
N LYS A 173 17.40 -15.20 -13.38
CA LYS A 173 17.56 -14.11 -14.37
C LYS A 173 18.94 -13.47 -14.34
N LYS A 174 19.59 -13.38 -13.16
CA LYS A 174 20.94 -12.82 -13.01
C LYS A 174 22.00 -13.73 -13.59
N PHE A 175 21.86 -15.04 -13.42
CA PHE A 175 22.87 -16.01 -13.84
C PHE A 175 22.69 -16.49 -15.28
N PHE A 176 21.47 -16.52 -15.79
CA PHE A 176 21.14 -17.09 -17.09
C PHE A 176 20.34 -16.09 -17.94
N LYS A 177 20.60 -16.11 -19.25
CA LYS A 177 19.87 -15.25 -20.22
C LYS A 177 18.35 -15.49 -20.18
N LYS A 178 17.95 -16.75 -20.00
CA LYS A 178 16.56 -17.16 -19.75
C LYS A 178 16.53 -17.93 -18.44
N PRO A 179 15.66 -17.57 -17.49
CA PRO A 179 15.60 -18.22 -16.17
C PRO A 179 15.40 -19.74 -16.25
N GLU A 180 14.66 -20.23 -17.26
CA GLU A 180 14.38 -21.65 -17.44
C GLU A 180 15.64 -22.49 -17.72
N GLN A 181 16.69 -21.86 -18.25
CA GLN A 181 17.98 -22.52 -18.52
C GLN A 181 18.78 -22.84 -17.26
N ALA A 182 18.33 -22.37 -16.11
CA ALA A 182 18.95 -22.68 -14.83
C ALA A 182 18.73 -24.14 -14.41
N VAL A 183 17.67 -24.79 -14.88
CA VAL A 183 17.34 -26.18 -14.53
C VAL A 183 18.46 -27.12 -15.00
N ASN A 184 18.86 -28.03 -14.12
CA ASN A 184 19.98 -28.98 -14.26
C ASN A 184 21.40 -28.37 -14.21
N GLU A 185 21.53 -27.06 -14.08
CA GLU A 185 22.84 -26.41 -13.87
C GLU A 185 23.27 -26.55 -12.40
N ILE A 186 24.59 -26.45 -12.15
CA ILE A 186 25.17 -26.52 -10.81
C ILE A 186 25.49 -25.10 -10.34
N VAL A 187 25.03 -24.77 -9.14
CA VAL A 187 25.35 -23.51 -8.47
C VAL A 187 26.02 -23.79 -7.14
N SER A 188 26.86 -22.87 -6.68
CA SER A 188 27.47 -22.94 -5.35
C SER A 188 26.70 -22.04 -4.40
N VAL A 189 26.20 -22.61 -3.31
CA VAL A 189 25.58 -21.92 -2.19
C VAL A 189 26.61 -21.87 -1.07
N GLY A 190 27.24 -20.71 -0.87
CA GLY A 190 28.43 -20.64 -0.06
C GLY A 190 29.55 -21.55 -0.61
N VAL A 191 29.98 -22.52 0.19
CA VAL A 191 31.00 -23.50 -0.20
C VAL A 191 30.45 -24.79 -0.83
N GLN A 192 29.15 -24.99 -0.80
CA GLN A 192 28.49 -26.23 -1.23
C GLN A 192 27.95 -26.12 -2.67
N LYS A 193 28.19 -27.16 -3.47
CA LYS A 193 27.64 -27.27 -4.83
C LYS A 193 26.31 -28.00 -4.79
N VAL A 194 25.28 -27.40 -5.39
CA VAL A 194 23.93 -27.97 -5.48
C VAL A 194 23.41 -27.88 -6.90
N GLN A 195 22.64 -28.87 -7.32
CA GLN A 195 22.01 -28.89 -8.64
C GLN A 195 20.66 -28.18 -8.61
N VAL A 196 20.41 -27.31 -9.58
CA VAL A 196 19.13 -26.61 -9.72
C VAL A 196 18.10 -27.57 -10.33
N ILE A 197 17.02 -27.85 -9.60
CA ILE A 197 15.92 -28.73 -10.07
C ILE A 197 14.70 -27.93 -10.49
N GLY A 198 14.60 -26.67 -10.08
CA GLY A 198 13.47 -25.81 -10.43
C GLY A 198 13.81 -24.34 -10.29
N VAL A 199 13.00 -23.52 -10.92
CA VAL A 199 13.05 -22.06 -10.82
C VAL A 199 11.65 -21.58 -10.40
N ALA A 200 11.59 -20.79 -9.33
CA ALA A 200 10.33 -20.19 -8.87
C ALA A 200 9.85 -19.13 -9.88
N ALA A 201 8.54 -19.00 -10.04
CA ALA A 201 7.95 -17.92 -10.83
C ALA A 201 8.17 -16.56 -10.15
N GLU A 202 8.15 -15.51 -10.94
CA GLU A 202 8.29 -14.14 -10.45
C GLU A 202 7.12 -13.77 -9.51
N LYS A 203 7.42 -13.53 -8.24
CA LYS A 203 6.44 -13.04 -7.26
C LYS A 203 6.34 -11.52 -7.23
N GLY A 204 7.33 -10.85 -7.80
CA GLY A 204 7.51 -9.41 -7.68
C GLY A 204 8.10 -9.01 -6.34
N GLY A 205 9.09 -8.10 -6.37
CA GLY A 205 9.66 -7.54 -5.14
C GLY A 205 8.61 -6.69 -4.41
N SER A 206 8.18 -7.12 -3.24
CA SER A 206 7.54 -6.22 -2.29
C SER A 206 8.60 -5.25 -1.78
N MET A 207 8.22 -4.00 -1.52
CA MET A 207 9.11 -2.93 -1.04
C MET A 207 9.88 -3.30 0.24
N MET A 208 9.48 -4.37 0.95
CA MET A 208 10.08 -4.85 2.19
C MET A 208 10.82 -6.19 2.08
N MET A 209 10.57 -7.02 1.06
CA MET A 209 11.21 -8.33 0.91
C MET A 209 11.40 -8.67 -0.56
N ASP A 210 12.65 -8.91 -0.95
CA ASP A 210 12.98 -9.45 -2.28
C ASP A 210 12.72 -10.97 -2.28
N ALA A 211 11.43 -11.33 -2.45
CA ALA A 211 10.98 -12.73 -2.44
C ALA A 211 11.58 -13.55 -3.60
N ASP A 212 12.09 -12.87 -4.62
CA ASP A 212 12.68 -13.49 -5.80
C ASP A 212 14.20 -13.74 -5.66
N ASN A 213 14.83 -13.20 -4.59
CA ASN A 213 16.27 -13.34 -4.33
C ASN A 213 16.56 -14.39 -3.25
N MET A 214 16.11 -15.62 -3.49
CA MET A 214 16.22 -16.72 -2.53
C MET A 214 16.67 -18.02 -3.17
N VAL A 215 17.20 -18.92 -2.35
CA VAL A 215 17.50 -20.32 -2.68
C VAL A 215 16.77 -21.22 -1.71
N LEU A 216 16.01 -22.18 -2.24
CA LEU A 216 15.34 -23.19 -1.44
C LEU A 216 16.10 -24.50 -1.54
N LEU A 217 16.52 -25.03 -0.41
CA LEU A 217 17.18 -26.32 -0.26
C LEU A 217 16.22 -27.34 0.38
N PRO A 218 16.40 -28.63 0.17
CA PRO A 218 15.72 -29.64 0.97
C PRO A 218 15.99 -29.43 2.46
N LEU A 219 14.98 -29.65 3.29
CA LEU A 219 15.05 -29.37 4.73
C LEU A 219 16.25 -30.02 5.42
N GLN A 220 16.54 -31.31 5.10
CA GLN A 220 17.69 -32.03 5.70
C GLN A 220 19.02 -31.49 5.21
N THR A 221 19.12 -31.08 3.94
CA THR A 221 20.33 -30.45 3.38
C THR A 221 20.62 -29.13 4.08
N ALA A 222 19.62 -28.27 4.22
CA ALA A 222 19.76 -27.01 4.94
C ALA A 222 20.07 -27.22 6.42
N ARG A 223 19.49 -28.25 7.04
CA ARG A 223 19.80 -28.63 8.43
C ARG A 223 21.27 -29.04 8.58
N ALA A 224 21.80 -29.81 7.64
CA ALA A 224 23.20 -30.19 7.67
C ALA A 224 24.16 -28.99 7.51
N PHE A 225 23.75 -27.98 6.72
CA PHE A 225 24.62 -26.80 6.48
C PHE A 225 24.50 -25.75 7.58
N TYR A 226 23.30 -25.53 8.12
CA TYR A 226 22.97 -24.37 8.97
C TYR A 226 22.32 -24.74 10.31
N GLY A 227 22.04 -26.01 10.59
CA GLY A 227 21.15 -26.45 11.65
C GLY A 227 21.62 -26.33 13.11
N GLY A 228 22.85 -25.85 13.36
CA GLY A 228 23.45 -25.90 14.70
C GLY A 228 22.69 -25.18 15.82
N ASN A 229 22.13 -24.00 15.58
CA ASN A 229 21.33 -23.25 16.58
C ASN A 229 20.17 -22.48 15.93
N SER A 230 19.67 -22.98 14.81
CA SER A 230 18.59 -22.33 14.07
C SER A 230 17.22 -22.75 14.61
N SER A 231 16.27 -21.85 14.53
CA SER A 231 14.86 -22.14 14.86
C SER A 231 14.11 -22.57 13.60
N TYR A 232 13.26 -23.57 13.76
CA TYR A 232 12.37 -24.03 12.70
C TYR A 232 11.06 -23.25 12.71
N GLY A 233 10.51 -22.97 11.54
CA GLY A 233 9.16 -22.44 11.36
C GLY A 233 8.24 -23.58 10.95
N ILE A 234 7.05 -23.60 11.51
CA ILE A 234 6.01 -24.56 11.16
C ILE A 234 4.91 -23.75 10.47
N SER A 235 4.62 -24.05 9.22
CA SER A 235 3.57 -23.39 8.46
C SER A 235 2.40 -24.36 8.25
N VAL A 236 1.19 -23.88 8.44
CA VAL A 236 -0.03 -24.67 8.26
C VAL A 236 -0.91 -23.98 7.22
N LEU A 237 -1.26 -24.68 6.16
CA LEU A 237 -2.24 -24.26 5.16
C LEU A 237 -3.58 -24.91 5.46
N VAL A 238 -4.65 -24.15 5.47
CA VAL A 238 -6.02 -24.63 5.63
C VAL A 238 -6.79 -24.37 4.34
N SER A 239 -7.62 -25.31 3.91
CA SER A 239 -8.34 -25.20 2.63
C SER A 239 -9.36 -24.06 2.59
N ASP A 240 -10.00 -23.71 3.74
CA ASP A 240 -10.99 -22.64 3.81
C ASP A 240 -10.60 -21.65 4.93
N ILE A 241 -10.55 -20.37 4.60
CA ILE A 241 -10.23 -19.27 5.50
C ILE A 241 -11.15 -19.22 6.73
N LYS A 242 -12.41 -19.68 6.61
CA LYS A 242 -13.38 -19.72 7.70
C LYS A 242 -12.93 -20.59 8.88
N TYR A 243 -12.15 -21.63 8.58
CA TYR A 243 -11.64 -22.54 9.60
C TYR A 243 -10.25 -22.19 10.11
N LYS A 244 -9.62 -21.17 9.54
CA LYS A 244 -8.24 -20.76 9.88
C LYS A 244 -8.08 -20.47 11.36
N LYS A 245 -8.99 -19.70 11.96
CA LYS A 245 -8.93 -19.35 13.38
C LYS A 245 -9.06 -20.61 14.26
N LEU A 246 -10.01 -21.51 13.95
CA LEU A 246 -10.16 -22.75 14.68
C LEU A 246 -8.94 -23.66 14.54
N ALA A 247 -8.39 -23.72 13.33
CA ALA A 247 -7.17 -24.46 13.04
C ALA A 247 -5.95 -23.90 13.79
N SER A 248 -5.83 -22.56 13.88
CA SER A 248 -4.72 -21.91 14.60
C SER A 248 -4.81 -22.11 16.11
N GLU A 249 -6.02 -22.08 16.68
CA GLU A 249 -6.28 -22.37 18.11
C GLU A 249 -5.95 -23.84 18.45
N GLU A 250 -6.33 -24.79 17.59
CA GLU A 250 -5.99 -26.21 17.75
C GLU A 250 -4.48 -26.44 17.64
N ALA A 251 -3.83 -25.80 16.66
CA ALA A 251 -2.39 -25.84 16.48
C ALA A 251 -1.65 -25.30 17.71
N GLU A 252 -2.12 -24.19 18.27
CA GLU A 252 -1.58 -23.62 19.50
C GLU A 252 -1.70 -24.59 20.65
N GLY A 253 -2.88 -25.20 20.86
CA GLY A 253 -3.13 -26.20 21.91
C GLY A 253 -2.20 -27.39 21.80
N LEU A 254 -2.08 -27.98 20.59
CA LEU A 254 -1.18 -29.10 20.34
C LEU A 254 0.28 -28.74 20.61
N PHE A 255 0.71 -27.56 20.13
CA PHE A 255 2.11 -27.15 20.27
C PHE A 255 2.47 -26.81 21.71
N ARG A 256 1.52 -26.33 22.55
CA ARG A 256 1.70 -26.18 23.98
C ARG A 256 1.98 -27.54 24.67
N VAL A 257 1.27 -28.61 24.24
CA VAL A 257 1.50 -29.97 24.75
C VAL A 257 2.88 -30.48 24.37
N ILE A 258 3.29 -30.32 23.10
CA ILE A 258 4.63 -30.72 22.62
C ILE A 258 5.74 -30.00 23.38
N ARG A 259 5.55 -28.72 23.65
CA ARG A 259 6.51 -27.86 24.36
C ARG A 259 6.43 -28.02 25.88
N LYS A 260 5.49 -28.85 26.39
CA LYS A 260 5.24 -29.11 27.83
C LYS A 260 5.02 -27.80 28.61
N ILE A 261 4.24 -26.88 28.05
CA ILE A 261 3.95 -25.58 28.68
C ILE A 261 2.86 -25.81 29.75
N PRO A 262 3.08 -25.42 31.03
CA PRO A 262 2.09 -25.58 32.09
C PRO A 262 0.80 -24.79 31.78
N LEU A 263 -0.31 -25.27 32.35
CA LEU A 263 -1.58 -24.56 32.31
C LEU A 263 -1.45 -23.20 33.00
N GLY A 264 -1.93 -22.14 32.33
CA GLY A 264 -1.83 -20.78 32.83
C GLY A 264 -0.49 -20.05 32.54
N ALA A 265 0.54 -20.77 32.07
CA ALA A 265 1.77 -20.13 31.63
C ALA A 265 1.62 -19.51 30.22
N GLU A 266 2.35 -18.41 29.98
CA GLU A 266 2.40 -17.77 28.65
C GLU A 266 3.12 -18.68 27.64
N ASN A 267 2.76 -18.54 26.36
CA ASN A 267 3.43 -19.26 25.29
C ASN A 267 4.88 -18.80 25.13
N ASN A 268 5.78 -19.73 24.85
CA ASN A 268 7.16 -19.47 24.47
C ASN A 268 7.36 -19.56 22.94
N PHE A 269 6.28 -19.43 22.18
CA PHE A 269 6.20 -19.37 20.74
C PHE A 269 5.07 -18.43 20.34
N SER A 270 5.06 -18.01 19.10
CA SER A 270 4.01 -17.15 18.52
C SER A 270 3.30 -17.89 17.40
N VAL A 271 1.98 -17.80 17.37
CA VAL A 271 1.17 -18.17 16.21
C VAL A 271 0.98 -16.89 15.40
N GLN A 272 1.66 -16.80 14.29
CA GLN A 272 1.56 -15.66 13.37
C GLN A 272 0.58 -16.00 12.25
N GLU A 273 -0.53 -15.33 12.25
CA GLU A 273 -1.42 -15.33 11.09
C GLU A 273 -0.91 -14.28 10.10
N ASN A 274 -0.77 -14.66 8.83
CA ASN A 274 -0.33 -13.71 7.79
C ASN A 274 -1.23 -12.48 7.72
N ASP A 275 -2.50 -12.61 8.12
CA ASP A 275 -3.47 -11.51 8.17
C ASP A 275 -3.11 -10.47 9.24
N ALA A 276 -2.54 -10.86 10.37
CA ALA A 276 -2.14 -9.92 11.43
C ALA A 276 -1.05 -8.93 10.95
N MET A 277 -0.10 -9.39 10.13
CA MET A 277 0.87 -8.49 9.48
C MET A 277 0.20 -7.57 8.47
N VAL A 278 -0.72 -8.10 7.67
CA VAL A 278 -1.49 -7.30 6.71
C VAL A 278 -2.29 -6.24 7.45
N GLU A 279 -2.99 -6.62 8.52
CA GLU A 279 -3.80 -5.70 9.32
C GLU A 279 -2.95 -4.60 9.96
N GLN A 280 -1.78 -4.92 10.51
CA GLN A 280 -0.85 -3.90 11.04
C GLN A 280 -0.37 -2.92 9.96
N VAL A 281 -0.02 -3.41 8.77
CA VAL A 281 0.40 -2.54 7.66
C VAL A 281 -0.76 -1.69 7.17
N LEU A 282 -1.96 -2.26 7.06
CA LEU A 282 -3.18 -1.52 6.69
C LEU A 282 -3.54 -0.44 7.72
N ASP A 283 -3.34 -0.71 9.01
CA ASP A 283 -3.52 0.27 10.09
C ASP A 283 -2.52 1.43 9.98
N ILE A 284 -1.24 1.12 9.69
CA ILE A 284 -0.22 2.15 9.46
C ILE A 284 -0.59 3.01 8.25
N VAL A 285 -0.98 2.40 7.14
CA VAL A 285 -1.43 3.10 5.93
C VAL A 285 -2.67 3.95 6.23
N GLY A 286 -3.60 3.43 7.03
CA GLY A 286 -4.79 4.15 7.49
C GLY A 286 -4.44 5.39 8.32
N ASN A 287 -3.54 5.26 9.27
CA ASN A 287 -3.07 6.36 10.12
C ASN A 287 -2.35 7.46 9.33
N ILE A 288 -1.50 7.06 8.35
CA ILE A 288 -0.87 8.00 7.42
C ILE A 288 -1.93 8.73 6.61
N GLY A 289 -2.97 8.02 6.13
CA GLY A 289 -4.09 8.60 5.41
C GLY A 289 -4.85 9.66 6.23
N ILE A 290 -5.09 9.40 7.51
CA ILE A 290 -5.76 10.35 8.44
C ILE A 290 -4.89 11.61 8.63
N ALA A 291 -3.60 11.45 8.90
CA ALA A 291 -2.69 12.58 9.08
C ALA A 291 -2.61 13.44 7.81
N ALA A 292 -2.53 12.79 6.66
CA ALA A 292 -2.48 13.46 5.38
C ALA A 292 -3.81 14.14 5.00
N MET A 293 -4.96 13.57 5.38
CA MET A 293 -6.27 14.21 5.24
C MET A 293 -6.35 15.51 6.07
N ALA A 294 -5.80 15.53 7.29
CA ALA A 294 -5.75 16.73 8.10
C ALA A 294 -4.96 17.86 7.41
N ILE A 295 -3.82 17.53 6.80
CA ILE A 295 -3.01 18.49 6.02
C ILE A 295 -3.80 18.99 4.80
N ALA A 296 -4.49 18.10 4.09
CA ALA A 296 -5.31 18.46 2.92
C ALA A 296 -6.45 19.41 3.30
N ILE A 297 -7.11 19.22 4.45
CA ILE A 297 -8.15 20.12 4.96
C ILE A 297 -7.57 21.51 5.23
N VAL A 298 -6.41 21.61 5.87
CA VAL A 298 -5.74 22.89 6.13
C VAL A 298 -5.41 23.60 4.81
N THR A 299 -4.91 22.88 3.82
CA THR A 299 -4.61 23.40 2.48
C THR A 299 -5.87 23.92 1.77
N LEU A 300 -7.00 23.20 1.91
CA LEU A 300 -8.28 23.64 1.35
C LEU A 300 -8.80 24.89 2.03
N LEU A 301 -8.65 25.02 3.35
CA LEU A 301 -8.99 26.26 4.06
C LEU A 301 -8.17 27.44 3.57
N GLY A 302 -6.86 27.23 3.33
CA GLY A 302 -6.00 28.23 2.68
C GLY A 302 -6.50 28.63 1.29
N SER A 303 -6.97 27.65 0.51
CA SER A 303 -7.55 27.89 -0.83
C SER A 303 -8.85 28.71 -0.78
N ILE A 304 -9.72 28.47 0.20
CA ILE A 304 -10.95 29.24 0.43
C ILE A 304 -10.60 30.71 0.71
N ILE A 305 -9.66 30.96 1.62
CA ILE A 305 -9.22 32.31 1.99
C ILE A 305 -8.57 33.00 0.78
N GLY A 306 -7.72 32.29 0.06
CA GLY A 306 -7.05 32.81 -1.14
C GLY A 306 -8.04 33.22 -2.23
N LEU A 307 -9.03 32.36 -2.56
CA LEU A 307 -10.05 32.66 -3.53
C LEU A 307 -10.95 33.82 -3.06
N MET A 308 -11.33 33.84 -1.80
CA MET A 308 -12.15 34.93 -1.23
C MET A 308 -11.43 36.28 -1.34
N ASN A 309 -10.14 36.36 -1.00
CA ASN A 309 -9.37 37.60 -1.12
C ASN A 309 -9.28 38.09 -2.56
N ILE A 310 -9.04 37.16 -3.51
CA ILE A 310 -8.96 37.48 -4.93
C ILE A 310 -10.30 37.99 -5.45
N MET A 311 -11.40 37.37 -5.04
CA MET A 311 -12.75 37.80 -5.41
C MET A 311 -13.09 39.18 -4.81
N LEU A 312 -12.66 39.46 -3.57
CA LEU A 312 -12.86 40.78 -2.95
C LEU A 312 -12.15 41.89 -3.73
N VAL A 313 -10.90 41.65 -4.16
CA VAL A 313 -10.15 42.60 -4.99
C VAL A 313 -10.84 42.79 -6.35
N SER A 314 -11.33 41.69 -6.96
CA SER A 314 -12.09 41.75 -8.21
C SER A 314 -13.35 42.61 -8.10
N VAL A 315 -14.07 42.55 -6.96
CA VAL A 315 -15.24 43.40 -6.70
C VAL A 315 -14.84 44.88 -6.66
N VAL A 316 -13.71 45.22 -6.00
CA VAL A 316 -13.23 46.60 -5.92
C VAL A 316 -12.83 47.14 -7.31
N GLU A 317 -12.08 46.37 -8.08
CA GLU A 317 -11.66 46.76 -9.44
C GLU A 317 -12.85 46.98 -10.38
N ARG A 318 -13.94 46.21 -10.20
CA ARG A 318 -15.13 46.27 -11.07
C ARG A 318 -16.27 47.08 -10.47
N THR A 319 -16.00 47.89 -9.42
CA THR A 319 -17.01 48.67 -8.72
C THR A 319 -17.81 49.56 -9.68
N ARG A 320 -17.16 50.20 -10.62
CA ARG A 320 -17.80 51.06 -11.66
C ARG A 320 -18.72 50.25 -12.59
N GLU A 321 -18.29 49.09 -13.07
CA GLU A 321 -19.16 48.21 -13.90
C GLU A 321 -20.42 47.74 -13.15
N ILE A 322 -20.25 47.40 -11.89
CA ILE A 322 -21.36 47.03 -11.01
C ILE A 322 -22.31 48.20 -10.81
N GLY A 323 -21.75 49.41 -10.59
CA GLY A 323 -22.53 50.65 -10.47
C GLY A 323 -23.37 50.97 -11.73
N ILE A 324 -22.78 50.88 -12.90
CA ILE A 324 -23.47 51.07 -14.19
C ILE A 324 -24.59 50.04 -14.36
N SER A 325 -24.31 48.76 -14.10
CA SER A 325 -25.29 47.68 -14.20
C SER A 325 -26.50 47.92 -13.28
N LYS A 326 -26.27 48.38 -12.06
CA LYS A 326 -27.33 48.73 -11.10
C LYS A 326 -28.11 49.97 -11.53
N ALA A 327 -27.43 50.98 -12.03
CA ALA A 327 -28.09 52.21 -12.57
C ALA A 327 -29.01 51.88 -13.73
N LEU A 328 -28.68 50.85 -14.55
CA LEU A 328 -29.50 50.31 -15.63
C LEU A 328 -30.62 49.39 -15.15
N GLY A 329 -30.80 49.21 -13.83
CA GLY A 329 -31.91 48.45 -13.25
C GLY A 329 -31.58 46.97 -12.93
N ALA A 330 -30.32 46.55 -12.93
CA ALA A 330 -29.98 45.18 -12.55
C ALA A 330 -30.34 44.91 -11.07
N ARG A 331 -31.03 43.80 -10.81
CA ARG A 331 -31.38 43.37 -9.46
C ARG A 331 -30.15 42.87 -8.71
N SER A 332 -30.05 43.18 -7.41
CA SER A 332 -28.93 42.74 -6.55
C SER A 332 -28.76 41.21 -6.55
N SER A 333 -29.84 40.45 -6.76
CA SER A 333 -29.79 38.97 -6.88
C SER A 333 -29.01 38.52 -8.12
N VAL A 334 -29.09 39.24 -9.23
CA VAL A 334 -28.37 38.93 -10.48
C VAL A 334 -26.88 39.11 -10.31
N ILE A 335 -26.46 40.23 -9.70
CA ILE A 335 -25.05 40.50 -9.38
C ILE A 335 -24.50 39.47 -8.43
N ARG A 336 -25.25 39.12 -7.39
CA ARG A 336 -24.83 38.05 -6.45
C ARG A 336 -24.65 36.72 -7.15
N GLN A 337 -25.56 36.29 -8.01
CA GLN A 337 -25.47 35.05 -8.78
C GLN A 337 -24.26 35.06 -9.74
N GLN A 338 -23.98 36.18 -10.38
CA GLN A 338 -22.85 36.33 -11.28
C GLN A 338 -21.52 36.06 -10.56
N PHE A 339 -21.25 36.74 -9.46
CA PHE A 339 -19.99 36.55 -8.68
C PHE A 339 -19.90 35.15 -8.05
N LEU A 340 -21.02 34.59 -7.60
CA LEU A 340 -21.08 33.22 -7.09
C LEU A 340 -20.74 32.19 -8.20
N MET A 341 -21.30 32.35 -9.40
CA MET A 341 -21.00 31.47 -10.52
C MET A 341 -19.53 31.59 -10.97
N GLU A 342 -18.95 32.79 -10.91
CA GLU A 342 -17.55 33.01 -11.20
C GLU A 342 -16.62 32.24 -10.24
N SER A 343 -16.87 32.33 -8.93
CA SER A 343 -16.10 31.58 -7.94
C SER A 343 -16.25 30.06 -8.06
N ILE A 344 -17.46 29.58 -8.35
CA ILE A 344 -17.72 28.14 -8.56
C ILE A 344 -17.00 27.65 -9.82
N LEU A 345 -17.03 28.41 -10.91
CA LEU A 345 -16.33 28.02 -12.14
C LEU A 345 -14.82 27.95 -11.97
N ILE A 346 -14.21 28.95 -11.31
CA ILE A 346 -12.79 28.94 -10.99
C ILE A 346 -12.44 27.69 -10.14
N SER A 347 -13.26 27.42 -9.13
CA SER A 347 -13.05 26.27 -8.24
C SER A 347 -13.23 24.94 -8.99
N LEU A 348 -14.18 24.80 -9.89
CA LEU A 348 -14.39 23.60 -10.68
C LEU A 348 -13.26 23.36 -11.68
N ILE A 349 -12.73 24.41 -12.33
CA ILE A 349 -11.58 24.31 -13.24
C ILE A 349 -10.34 23.82 -12.44
N GLY A 350 -10.05 24.48 -11.31
CA GLY A 350 -8.96 24.05 -10.43
C GLY A 350 -9.14 22.63 -9.91
N GLY A 351 -10.38 22.27 -9.54
CA GLY A 351 -10.71 20.93 -9.08
C GLY A 351 -10.55 19.85 -10.17
N LEU A 352 -10.95 20.14 -11.38
CA LEU A 352 -10.80 19.21 -12.50
C LEU A 352 -9.31 18.95 -12.81
N LEU A 353 -8.50 20.00 -12.83
CA LEU A 353 -7.04 19.86 -12.95
C LEU A 353 -6.46 19.06 -11.76
N GLY A 354 -6.91 19.33 -10.53
CA GLY A 354 -6.48 18.61 -9.34
C GLY A 354 -6.80 17.11 -9.39
N ILE A 355 -8.00 16.76 -9.86
CA ILE A 355 -8.40 15.37 -10.05
C ILE A 355 -7.53 14.69 -11.12
N ILE A 356 -7.24 15.36 -12.24
CA ILE A 356 -6.35 14.82 -13.29
C ILE A 356 -4.97 14.52 -12.71
N PHE A 357 -4.37 15.46 -11.98
CA PHE A 357 -3.07 15.25 -11.35
C PHE A 357 -3.10 14.14 -10.30
N SER A 358 -4.17 14.04 -9.51
CA SER A 358 -4.31 12.97 -8.53
C SER A 358 -4.40 11.58 -9.17
N LEU A 359 -5.09 11.46 -10.32
CA LEU A 359 -5.16 10.21 -11.09
C LEU A 359 -3.79 9.83 -11.67
N LEU A 360 -3.01 10.81 -12.15
CA LEU A 360 -1.65 10.57 -12.64
C LEU A 360 -0.73 10.07 -11.51
N ILE A 361 -0.82 10.64 -10.31
CA ILE A 361 -0.10 10.16 -9.13
C ILE A 361 -0.54 8.73 -8.78
N GLY A 362 -1.85 8.46 -8.77
CA GLY A 362 -2.39 7.13 -8.53
C GLY A 362 -1.90 6.08 -9.54
N LEU A 363 -1.86 6.43 -10.82
CA LEU A 363 -1.31 5.59 -11.89
C LEU A 363 0.19 5.29 -11.69
N ALA A 364 0.98 6.30 -11.36
CA ALA A 364 2.41 6.13 -11.09
C ALA A 364 2.65 5.20 -9.89
N LEU A 365 1.88 5.35 -8.81
CA LEU A 365 1.95 4.46 -7.66
C LEU A 365 1.50 3.05 -8.00
N ALA A 366 0.38 2.86 -8.71
CA ALA A 366 -0.12 1.55 -9.11
C ALA A 366 0.91 0.79 -9.96
N SER A 367 1.60 1.48 -10.88
CA SER A 367 2.69 0.88 -11.66
C SER A 367 3.88 0.47 -10.80
N SER A 368 4.22 1.26 -9.78
CA SER A 368 5.32 0.94 -8.84
C SER A 368 5.01 -0.26 -7.97
N PHE A 369 3.76 -0.43 -7.56
CA PHE A 369 3.29 -1.60 -6.80
C PHE A 369 2.92 -2.80 -7.68
N LYS A 370 3.01 -2.68 -9.02
CA LYS A 370 2.58 -3.69 -10.01
C LYS A 370 1.13 -4.15 -9.80
N VAL A 371 0.25 -3.23 -9.41
CA VAL A 371 -1.18 -3.50 -9.17
C VAL A 371 -2.01 -2.91 -10.30
N GLY A 372 -3.12 -3.57 -10.63
CA GLY A 372 -4.08 -3.01 -11.58
C GLY A 372 -4.66 -1.70 -11.05
N PHE A 373 -4.56 -0.62 -11.83
CA PHE A 373 -5.16 0.66 -11.45
C PHE A 373 -6.68 0.61 -11.61
N VAL A 374 -7.39 0.86 -10.52
CA VAL A 374 -8.85 1.01 -10.49
C VAL A 374 -9.18 2.48 -10.29
N VAL A 375 -10.00 3.05 -11.18
CA VAL A 375 -10.40 4.46 -11.08
C VAL A 375 -11.24 4.67 -9.81
N PRO A 376 -10.80 5.56 -8.90
CA PRO A 376 -11.47 5.77 -7.62
C PRO A 376 -12.67 6.72 -7.76
N TRP A 377 -13.76 6.26 -8.33
CA TRP A 377 -14.96 7.07 -8.59
C TRP A 377 -15.49 7.80 -7.36
N ALA A 378 -15.46 7.15 -6.19
CA ALA A 378 -15.91 7.75 -4.93
C ALA A 378 -15.13 9.03 -4.60
N TRP A 379 -13.82 9.02 -4.76
CA TRP A 379 -12.96 10.17 -4.47
C TRP A 379 -13.07 11.26 -5.52
N ILE A 380 -13.36 10.91 -6.79
CA ILE A 380 -13.64 11.88 -7.85
C ILE A 380 -14.94 12.64 -7.52
N PHE A 381 -16.03 11.93 -7.17
CA PHE A 381 -17.27 12.57 -6.77
C PHE A 381 -17.11 13.43 -5.52
N LEU A 382 -16.38 12.94 -4.52
CA LEU A 382 -16.05 13.72 -3.33
C LEU A 382 -15.28 14.99 -3.70
N GLY A 383 -14.26 14.89 -4.55
CA GLY A 383 -13.46 16.02 -5.02
C GLY A 383 -14.31 17.10 -5.72
N VAL A 384 -15.21 16.71 -6.64
CA VAL A 384 -16.13 17.64 -7.31
C VAL A 384 -17.07 18.32 -6.31
N THR A 385 -17.59 17.56 -5.35
CA THR A 385 -18.46 18.08 -4.30
C THR A 385 -17.74 19.12 -3.44
N ILE A 386 -16.52 18.80 -3.00
CA ILE A 386 -15.68 19.70 -2.21
C ILE A 386 -15.33 20.97 -3.00
N CYS A 387 -14.97 20.84 -4.29
CA CYS A 387 -14.74 22.00 -5.16
C CYS A 387 -15.96 22.92 -5.22
N THR A 388 -17.13 22.36 -5.35
CA THR A 388 -18.37 23.15 -5.38
C THR A 388 -18.58 23.88 -4.06
N ILE A 389 -18.37 23.19 -2.92
CA ILE A 389 -18.46 23.80 -1.58
C ILE A 389 -17.44 24.91 -1.41
N VAL A 390 -16.18 24.69 -1.78
CA VAL A 390 -15.10 25.68 -1.74
C VAL A 390 -15.47 26.91 -2.57
N GLY A 391 -15.96 26.73 -3.81
CA GLY A 391 -16.39 27.82 -4.68
C GLY A 391 -17.55 28.63 -4.09
N VAL A 392 -18.53 27.96 -3.50
CA VAL A 392 -19.68 28.64 -2.86
C VAL A 392 -19.23 29.39 -1.61
N VAL A 393 -18.51 28.74 -0.69
CA VAL A 393 -18.09 29.35 0.59
C VAL A 393 -17.18 30.56 0.35
N SER A 394 -16.21 30.45 -0.54
CA SER A 394 -15.28 31.55 -0.87
C SER A 394 -15.96 32.70 -1.64
N GLY A 395 -17.00 32.39 -2.43
CA GLY A 395 -17.71 33.37 -3.25
C GLY A 395 -18.86 34.09 -2.53
N ILE A 396 -19.46 33.54 -1.47
CA ILE A 396 -20.63 34.13 -0.79
C ILE A 396 -20.36 35.54 -0.30
N TYR A 397 -19.28 35.73 0.44
CA TYR A 397 -18.98 37.03 1.06
C TYR A 397 -18.68 38.12 0.02
N PRO A 398 -17.79 37.91 -0.99
CA PRO A 398 -17.58 38.85 -2.07
C PRO A 398 -18.84 39.16 -2.88
N ALA A 399 -19.64 38.14 -3.20
CA ALA A 399 -20.89 38.30 -3.94
C ALA A 399 -21.93 39.14 -3.17
N LEU A 400 -22.04 38.96 -1.86
CA LEU A 400 -22.89 39.81 -1.02
C LEU A 400 -22.39 41.25 -0.98
N LYS A 401 -21.06 41.47 -0.88
CA LYS A 401 -20.47 42.81 -0.88
C LYS A 401 -20.72 43.53 -2.21
N ALA A 402 -20.53 42.85 -3.35
CA ALA A 402 -20.82 43.37 -4.68
C ALA A 402 -22.32 43.75 -4.85
N SER A 403 -23.20 42.86 -4.36
CA SER A 403 -24.65 43.07 -4.47
C SER A 403 -25.19 44.23 -3.62
N LYS A 404 -24.47 44.69 -2.59
CA LYS A 404 -24.87 45.79 -1.70
C LYS A 404 -24.24 47.14 -2.09
N LEU A 405 -23.40 47.22 -3.10
CA LEU A 405 -22.80 48.50 -3.56
C LEU A 405 -23.91 49.51 -3.98
N ASP A 406 -23.79 50.72 -3.53
CA ASP A 406 -24.68 51.85 -3.93
C ASP A 406 -24.22 52.37 -5.33
N PRO A 407 -25.13 52.43 -6.32
CA PRO A 407 -24.77 52.89 -7.67
C PRO A 407 -24.26 54.32 -7.71
N ILE A 408 -24.71 55.20 -6.79
CA ILE A 408 -24.26 56.62 -6.71
C ILE A 408 -22.82 56.67 -6.26
N ILE A 409 -22.47 55.91 -5.21
CA ILE A 409 -21.12 55.85 -4.70
C ILE A 409 -20.17 55.18 -5.68
N ALA A 410 -20.64 54.07 -6.31
CA ALA A 410 -19.85 53.31 -7.29
C ALA A 410 -19.48 54.08 -8.53
N LEU A 411 -20.30 55.02 -8.96
CA LEU A 411 -20.07 55.89 -10.14
C LEU A 411 -19.16 57.12 -9.83
N ARG A 412 -19.02 57.49 -8.52
CA ARG A 412 -18.21 58.63 -8.07
C ARG A 412 -16.74 58.26 -7.80
N ILE A 413 -16.42 56.98 -7.72
CA ILE A 413 -15.03 56.51 -7.57
C ILE A 413 -14.33 56.61 -8.91
N GLU A 414 -13.33 57.46 -9.01
CA GLU A 414 -12.40 57.58 -10.14
C GLU A 414 -11.35 56.46 -10.14
#